data_fb00781963c48d3839ef036b696e6617
#
_entry.id   fb00781963c48d3839ef036b696e6617
#
_cell.length_a   1.000
_cell.length_b   1.000
_cell.length_c   1.000
_cell.angle_alpha   90.00
_cell.angle_beta   90.00
_cell.angle_gamma   90.00
#
_symmetry.space_group_name_H-M   'P 1'
#
loop_
_entity.id
_entity.type
_entity.pdbx_description
1 polymer ?
#
loop_
_entity_poly.entity_id
_entity_poly.type
_entity_poly.pdbx_seq_one_letter_code
_entity_poly.pdbx_strand_id
1 'polypeptide(L)'
;MLAGWLLLAMVRPVAAQPVVSITFDDLPVAGETTRAEAVAVTTRLLAALDDAGAQADAFVTGRNAEPPGESGSRHDLLRRWTNAGHRLHNHGYAHLRFSDHDTSAAGRETYFADLERGQQVVNAVQPRLKMPFFRAPYNDLGATAEAHVALQSALQSYGVRMAPFTVEHSDYLFDAAYRRALNRSDSVGAKRVLLAYLTQLDTALAFAEQLAMETFGRAIPHVLLLHANAINAEALPEMLARLRARGYRFEPLEVAMEDAAYASLDGYDRKWGVSWLHRWRAGLGMANAMRREPEPPAWINEDLDAERR
;
A
#
# COMPACT_ATOMS: atom_id res chain seq x y z
N MET A 1 42.10 -40.33 -35.48
CA MET A 1 40.90 -39.52 -35.46
C MET A 1 40.50 -39.30 -34.00
N LEU A 2 40.80 -38.14 -33.43
CA LEU A 2 40.46 -37.75 -32.07
C LEU A 2 39.13 -36.97 -32.14
N ALA A 3 38.06 -37.56 -31.61
CA ALA A 3 36.77 -36.91 -31.50
C ALA A 3 36.78 -36.00 -30.26
N GLY A 4 36.87 -34.70 -30.46
CA GLY A 4 36.72 -33.70 -29.39
C GLY A 4 35.25 -33.54 -29.01
N TRP A 5 34.90 -33.87 -27.78
CA TRP A 5 33.60 -33.56 -27.19
C TRP A 5 33.56 -32.11 -26.72
N LEU A 6 32.79 -31.28 -27.42
CA LEU A 6 32.47 -29.89 -26.94
C LEU A 6 31.42 -30.01 -25.82
N LEU A 7 31.84 -29.78 -24.59
CA LEU A 7 30.92 -29.57 -23.47
C LEU A 7 30.28 -28.17 -23.63
N LEU A 8 29.07 -28.13 -24.11
CA LEU A 8 28.23 -26.91 -24.02
C LEU A 8 27.84 -26.72 -22.55
N ALA A 9 28.49 -25.80 -21.86
CA ALA A 9 28.05 -25.34 -20.55
C ALA A 9 26.72 -24.61 -20.72
N MET A 10 25.61 -25.22 -20.30
CA MET A 10 24.33 -24.57 -20.18
C MET A 10 24.43 -23.49 -19.08
N VAL A 11 24.59 -22.23 -19.46
CA VAL A 11 24.44 -21.12 -18.57
C VAL A 11 22.94 -21.07 -18.22
N ARG A 12 22.58 -21.56 -17.04
CA ARG A 12 21.25 -21.35 -16.50
C ARG A 12 21.07 -19.84 -16.29
N PRO A 13 20.00 -19.20 -16.82
CA PRO A 13 19.73 -17.81 -16.49
C PRO A 13 19.57 -17.72 -14.96
N VAL A 14 20.38 -16.89 -14.32
CA VAL A 14 20.17 -16.52 -12.93
C VAL A 14 18.81 -15.84 -12.89
N ALA A 15 17.83 -16.44 -12.23
CA ALA A 15 16.54 -15.82 -12.04
C ALA A 15 16.79 -14.46 -11.38
N ALA A 16 16.25 -13.39 -11.98
CA ALA A 16 16.37 -12.06 -11.39
C ALA A 16 15.76 -12.08 -9.98
N GLN A 17 16.43 -11.45 -9.02
CA GLN A 17 15.91 -11.35 -7.66
C GLN A 17 14.52 -10.70 -7.69
N PRO A 18 13.53 -11.27 -6.96
CA PRO A 18 12.23 -10.66 -6.88
C PRO A 18 12.31 -9.27 -6.22
N VAL A 19 11.45 -8.37 -6.64
CA VAL A 19 11.40 -6.97 -6.19
C VAL A 19 10.11 -6.73 -5.44
N VAL A 20 10.19 -6.01 -4.33
CA VAL A 20 9.04 -5.46 -3.63
C VAL A 20 9.27 -3.99 -3.29
N SER A 21 8.28 -3.15 -3.58
CA SER A 21 8.21 -1.76 -3.13
C SER A 21 7.39 -1.70 -1.84
N ILE A 22 7.95 -1.06 -0.82
CA ILE A 22 7.26 -0.85 0.45
C ILE A 22 6.49 0.47 0.38
N THR A 23 5.19 0.42 0.58
CA THR A 23 4.35 1.63 0.55
C THR A 23 3.50 1.75 1.80
N PHE A 24 3.32 2.99 2.27
CA PHE A 24 2.48 3.30 3.43
C PHE A 24 1.39 4.28 3.08
N ASP A 25 0.16 3.98 3.43
CA ASP A 25 -0.96 4.88 3.34
C ASP A 25 -1.23 5.57 4.70
N ASP A 26 -2.00 6.63 4.66
CA ASP A 26 -2.52 7.37 5.82
C ASP A 26 -1.47 8.10 6.67
N LEU A 27 -0.37 8.54 6.06
CA LEU A 27 0.60 9.34 6.80
C LEU A 27 0.00 10.66 7.33
N PRO A 28 0.55 11.14 8.48
CA PRO A 28 1.65 10.59 9.27
C PRO A 28 1.27 9.40 10.15
N VAL A 29 -0.02 9.15 10.39
CA VAL A 29 -0.55 8.01 11.14
C VAL A 29 -2.00 7.77 10.79
N ALA A 30 -2.38 6.50 10.64
CA ALA A 30 -3.74 6.09 10.32
C ALA A 30 -4.69 6.28 11.51
N GLY A 31 -5.90 6.77 11.21
CA GLY A 31 -6.98 6.91 12.18
C GLY A 31 -6.82 8.07 13.16
N GLU A 32 -7.74 8.13 14.12
CA GLU A 32 -7.71 9.14 15.20
C GLU A 32 -6.67 8.72 16.25
N THR A 33 -5.63 9.53 16.39
CA THR A 33 -4.50 9.27 17.29
C THR A 33 -4.03 10.53 17.97
N THR A 34 -3.43 10.39 19.14
CA THR A 34 -2.73 11.48 19.80
C THR A 34 -1.41 11.80 19.04
N ARG A 35 -0.92 13.03 19.22
CA ARG A 35 0.39 13.41 18.67
C ARG A 35 1.52 12.51 19.19
N ALA A 36 1.44 12.08 20.45
CA ALA A 36 2.46 11.18 21.04
C ALA A 36 2.50 9.83 20.32
N GLU A 37 1.34 9.25 20.02
CA GLU A 37 1.24 8.01 19.23
C GLU A 37 1.75 8.21 17.81
N ALA A 38 1.38 9.31 17.15
CA ALA A 38 1.87 9.63 15.81
C ALA A 38 3.42 9.74 15.79
N VAL A 39 4.02 10.38 16.80
CA VAL A 39 5.48 10.43 16.96
C VAL A 39 6.07 9.04 17.15
N ALA A 40 5.47 8.20 18.00
CA ALA A 40 5.98 6.86 18.30
C ALA A 40 5.89 5.95 17.04
N VAL A 41 4.77 5.93 16.34
CA VAL A 41 4.59 5.17 15.09
C VAL A 41 5.61 5.61 14.04
N THR A 42 5.69 6.93 13.75
CA THR A 42 6.63 7.48 12.77
C THR A 42 8.09 7.09 13.13
N THR A 43 8.49 7.23 14.39
CA THR A 43 9.86 6.93 14.81
C THR A 43 10.21 5.46 14.61
N ARG A 44 9.30 4.54 14.95
CA ARG A 44 9.54 3.09 14.84
C ARG A 44 9.55 2.63 13.38
N LEU A 45 8.64 3.13 12.54
CA LEU A 45 8.61 2.81 11.11
C LEU A 45 9.90 3.27 10.42
N LEU A 46 10.34 4.50 10.68
CA LEU A 46 11.57 5.04 10.07
C LEU A 46 12.81 4.29 10.55
N ALA A 47 12.91 3.92 11.83
CA ALA A 47 14.01 3.12 12.34
C ALA A 47 14.09 1.75 11.66
N ALA A 48 12.95 1.06 11.50
CA ALA A 48 12.91 -0.25 10.84
C ALA A 48 13.30 -0.17 9.36
N LEU A 49 12.88 0.88 8.66
CA LEU A 49 13.24 1.10 7.25
C LEU A 49 14.75 1.41 7.10
N ASP A 50 15.30 2.22 7.99
CA ASP A 50 16.74 2.56 8.01
C ASP A 50 17.59 1.32 8.28
N ASP A 51 17.28 0.55 9.34
CA ASP A 51 17.96 -0.70 9.68
C ASP A 51 17.93 -1.71 8.53
N ALA A 52 16.83 -1.72 7.76
CA ALA A 52 16.70 -2.54 6.58
C ALA A 52 17.32 -1.91 5.32
N GLY A 53 17.75 -0.68 5.30
CA GLY A 53 18.18 0.04 4.10
C GLY A 53 17.08 0.05 3.03
N ALA A 54 15.81 0.15 3.44
CA ALA A 54 14.65 0.13 2.56
C ALA A 54 14.11 1.55 2.37
N GLN A 55 13.98 2.00 1.12
CA GLN A 55 13.24 3.21 0.79
C GLN A 55 11.76 2.89 0.67
N ALA A 56 10.90 3.77 1.19
CA ALA A 56 9.46 3.65 1.07
C ALA A 56 8.84 4.83 0.30
N ASP A 57 7.73 4.56 -0.38
CA ASP A 57 6.82 5.56 -0.94
C ASP A 57 5.59 5.67 -0.03
N ALA A 58 5.28 6.87 0.47
CA ALA A 58 4.29 7.06 1.52
C ALA A 58 3.22 8.08 1.11
N PHE A 59 1.96 7.71 1.32
CA PHE A 59 0.79 8.45 0.85
C PHE A 59 0.15 9.21 2.02
N VAL A 60 0.10 10.52 1.88
CA VAL A 60 -0.32 11.44 2.95
C VAL A 60 -1.80 11.71 2.85
N THR A 61 -2.54 11.40 3.91
CA THR A 61 -3.90 11.89 4.12
C THR A 61 -3.84 13.26 4.80
N GLY A 62 -4.27 14.31 4.12
CA GLY A 62 -4.10 15.68 4.58
C GLY A 62 -4.69 15.94 5.97
N ARG A 63 -5.88 15.40 6.25
CA ARG A 63 -6.52 15.50 7.58
C ARG A 63 -5.68 14.88 8.70
N ASN A 64 -4.93 13.81 8.42
CA ASN A 64 -4.05 13.19 9.41
C ASN A 64 -2.82 14.06 9.70
N ALA A 65 -2.39 14.84 8.70
CA ALA A 65 -1.32 15.82 8.85
C ALA A 65 -1.79 17.14 9.50
N GLU A 66 -3.08 17.45 9.40
CA GLU A 66 -3.74 18.65 9.93
C GLU A 66 -4.97 18.26 10.75
N PRO A 67 -4.82 17.50 11.85
CA PRO A 67 -5.97 16.98 12.58
C PRO A 67 -6.79 18.08 13.23
N PRO A 68 -8.12 18.03 13.11
CA PRO A 68 -9.02 18.99 13.76
C PRO A 68 -8.81 19.02 15.28
N GLY A 69 -8.72 20.20 15.85
CA GLY A 69 -8.60 20.38 17.30
C GLY A 69 -7.19 20.21 17.88
N GLU A 70 -6.20 19.80 17.09
CA GLU A 70 -4.79 19.82 17.49
C GLU A 70 -4.18 21.22 17.22
N SER A 71 -3.46 21.77 18.19
CA SER A 71 -2.75 23.04 18.00
C SER A 71 -1.54 22.84 17.10
N GLY A 72 -1.68 23.12 15.82
CA GLY A 72 -0.65 23.01 14.79
C GLY A 72 -0.77 21.75 13.95
N SER A 73 0.02 21.72 12.87
CA SER A 73 0.09 20.58 11.95
C SER A 73 1.11 19.56 12.41
N ARG A 74 1.01 18.34 11.85
CA ARG A 74 1.99 17.25 11.99
C ARG A 74 2.99 17.22 10.84
N HIS A 75 3.20 18.33 10.16
CA HIS A 75 4.15 18.45 9.04
C HIS A 75 5.60 18.14 9.45
N ASP A 76 5.96 18.33 10.73
CA ASP A 76 7.25 17.91 11.24
C ASP A 76 7.46 16.39 11.18
N LEU A 77 6.39 15.60 11.38
CA LEU A 77 6.45 14.15 11.21
C LEU A 77 6.64 13.77 9.75
N LEU A 78 5.93 14.43 8.83
CA LEU A 78 6.14 14.22 7.39
C LEU A 78 7.56 14.59 6.96
N ARG A 79 8.14 15.66 7.52
CA ARG A 79 9.54 16.02 7.24
C ARG A 79 10.54 14.98 7.74
N ARG A 80 10.23 14.20 8.79
CA ARG A 80 11.10 13.08 9.20
C ARG A 80 11.19 12.03 8.10
N TRP A 81 10.10 11.71 7.42
CA TRP A 81 10.10 10.78 6.29
C TRP A 81 10.97 11.29 5.15
N THR A 82 10.81 12.54 4.73
CA THR A 82 11.62 13.12 3.64
C THR A 82 13.09 13.26 4.01
N ASN A 83 13.42 13.61 5.26
CA ASN A 83 14.79 13.71 5.74
C ASN A 83 15.47 12.34 5.82
N ALA A 84 14.72 11.26 6.03
CA ALA A 84 15.20 9.88 5.97
C ALA A 84 15.29 9.32 4.53
N GLY A 85 14.99 10.14 3.51
CA GLY A 85 15.12 9.74 2.10
C GLY A 85 13.90 9.06 1.51
N HIS A 86 12.78 9.01 2.23
CA HIS A 86 11.51 8.47 1.73
C HIS A 86 10.76 9.53 0.90
N ARG A 87 9.84 9.08 0.04
CA ARG A 87 9.06 9.98 -0.83
C ARG A 87 7.62 10.06 -0.35
N LEU A 88 7.09 11.28 -0.33
CA LEU A 88 5.70 11.53 0.04
C LEU A 88 4.86 11.75 -1.21
N HIS A 89 3.68 11.18 -1.20
CA HIS A 89 2.68 11.23 -2.25
C HIS A 89 1.30 11.56 -1.68
N ASN A 90 0.34 11.77 -2.55
CA ASN A 90 -0.99 12.23 -2.19
C ASN A 90 -1.96 11.06 -1.97
N HIS A 91 -2.72 11.10 -0.85
CA HIS A 91 -3.82 10.19 -0.53
C HIS A 91 -5.15 10.92 -0.28
N GLY A 92 -5.34 12.09 -0.92
CA GLY A 92 -6.44 13.00 -0.66
C GLY A 92 -6.27 13.79 0.64
N TYR A 93 -7.20 14.73 0.88
CA TYR A 93 -7.19 15.49 2.13
C TYR A 93 -8.06 14.83 3.21
N ALA A 94 -9.32 14.58 2.89
CA ALA A 94 -10.32 14.07 3.84
C ALA A 94 -10.54 12.55 3.74
N HIS A 95 -9.71 11.84 2.95
CA HIS A 95 -9.82 10.39 2.71
C HIS A 95 -11.19 10.01 2.13
N LEU A 96 -11.64 10.75 1.10
CA LEU A 96 -12.94 10.54 0.46
C LEU A 96 -12.96 9.29 -0.41
N ARG A 97 -14.07 8.57 -0.40
CA ARG A 97 -14.33 7.46 -1.33
C ARG A 97 -14.83 8.02 -2.65
N PHE A 98 -14.18 7.71 -3.77
CA PHE A 98 -14.55 8.29 -5.06
C PHE A 98 -15.95 7.86 -5.52
N SER A 99 -16.34 6.60 -5.32
CA SER A 99 -17.67 6.10 -5.69
C SER A 99 -18.84 6.81 -4.96
N ASP A 100 -18.59 7.52 -3.89
CA ASP A 100 -19.60 8.36 -3.23
C ASP A 100 -19.76 9.74 -3.92
N HIS A 101 -18.87 10.07 -4.85
CA HIS A 101 -18.77 11.36 -5.53
C HIS A 101 -18.82 11.27 -7.06
N ASP A 102 -18.75 10.08 -7.66
CA ASP A 102 -18.57 9.87 -9.10
C ASP A 102 -19.85 10.04 -9.94
N THR A 103 -21.04 10.06 -9.31
CA THR A 103 -22.35 10.06 -9.97
C THR A 103 -22.80 11.42 -10.51
N SER A 104 -22.14 12.52 -10.12
CA SER A 104 -22.48 13.88 -10.56
C SER A 104 -21.24 14.74 -10.82
N ALA A 105 -21.39 15.77 -11.65
CA ALA A 105 -20.30 16.73 -11.89
C ALA A 105 -19.88 17.44 -10.60
N ALA A 106 -20.81 17.90 -9.77
CA ALA A 106 -20.51 18.54 -8.50
C ALA A 106 -19.84 17.61 -7.49
N GLY A 107 -20.23 16.32 -7.47
CA GLY A 107 -19.57 15.32 -6.64
C GLY A 107 -18.11 15.12 -7.06
N ARG A 108 -17.85 14.95 -8.35
CA ARG A 108 -16.49 14.83 -8.88
C ARG A 108 -15.64 16.08 -8.60
N GLU A 109 -16.23 17.28 -8.75
CA GLU A 109 -15.55 18.53 -8.39
C GLU A 109 -15.14 18.55 -6.92
N THR A 110 -16.03 18.11 -6.01
CA THR A 110 -15.72 17.98 -4.58
C THR A 110 -14.55 17.06 -4.33
N TYR A 111 -14.53 15.87 -4.98
CA TYR A 111 -13.44 14.91 -4.83
C TYR A 111 -12.11 15.44 -5.37
N PHE A 112 -12.13 16.10 -6.53
CA PHE A 112 -10.92 16.67 -7.12
C PHE A 112 -10.38 17.86 -6.32
N ALA A 113 -11.25 18.67 -5.74
CA ALA A 113 -10.83 19.74 -4.81
C ALA A 113 -10.17 19.15 -3.54
N ASP A 114 -10.67 18.02 -3.04
CA ASP A 114 -10.05 17.29 -1.93
C ASP A 114 -8.66 16.74 -2.30
N LEU A 115 -8.51 16.18 -3.51
CA LEU A 115 -7.23 15.74 -4.05
C LEU A 115 -6.24 16.90 -4.15
N GLU A 116 -6.65 18.05 -4.72
CA GLU A 116 -5.80 19.25 -4.82
C GLU A 116 -5.37 19.75 -3.44
N ARG A 117 -6.26 19.76 -2.47
CA ARG A 117 -5.94 20.14 -1.10
C ARG A 117 -4.93 19.17 -0.46
N GLY A 118 -5.08 17.85 -0.68
CA GLY A 118 -4.11 16.85 -0.25
C GLY A 118 -2.73 17.10 -0.87
N GLN A 119 -2.69 17.46 -2.17
CA GLN A 119 -1.44 17.79 -2.84
C GLN A 119 -0.75 19.03 -2.26
N GLN A 120 -1.52 20.04 -1.81
CA GLN A 120 -0.96 21.22 -1.15
C GLN A 120 -0.24 20.85 0.16
N VAL A 121 -0.79 19.90 0.94
CA VAL A 121 -0.14 19.39 2.16
C VAL A 121 1.19 18.71 1.83
N VAL A 122 1.23 17.86 0.81
CA VAL A 122 2.48 17.23 0.36
C VAL A 122 3.49 18.26 -0.10
N ASN A 123 3.08 19.23 -0.90
CA ASN A 123 3.94 20.29 -1.43
C ASN A 123 4.52 21.19 -0.33
N ALA A 124 3.82 21.36 0.79
CA ALA A 124 4.31 22.15 1.94
C ALA A 124 5.55 21.52 2.61
N VAL A 125 5.76 20.22 2.43
CA VAL A 125 6.90 19.49 3.02
C VAL A 125 7.87 18.94 1.96
N GLN A 126 7.40 18.72 0.73
CA GLN A 126 8.19 18.17 -0.39
C GLN A 126 7.90 18.92 -1.71
N PRO A 127 8.36 20.17 -1.85
CA PRO A 127 7.91 21.06 -2.94
C PRO A 127 8.44 20.70 -4.35
N ARG A 128 9.33 19.73 -4.48
CA ARG A 128 10.05 19.45 -5.76
C ARG A 128 10.01 18.00 -6.20
N LEU A 129 8.98 17.25 -5.79
CA LEU A 129 8.82 15.88 -6.24
C LEU A 129 8.47 15.89 -7.75
N LYS A 130 9.34 15.26 -8.56
CA LYS A 130 9.02 14.99 -9.96
C LYS A 130 8.10 13.77 -10.03
N MET A 131 7.02 13.86 -10.80
CA MET A 131 6.06 12.79 -11.01
C MET A 131 5.48 12.23 -9.70
N PRO A 132 4.71 13.02 -8.96
CA PRO A 132 4.06 12.55 -7.76
C PRO A 132 3.07 11.43 -8.10
N PHE A 133 2.85 10.53 -7.12
CA PHE A 133 1.81 9.52 -7.22
C PHE A 133 0.58 9.94 -6.41
N PHE A 134 -0.56 9.42 -6.81
CA PHE A 134 -1.79 9.43 -6.05
C PHE A 134 -2.25 8.01 -5.83
N ARG A 135 -2.58 7.68 -4.59
CA ARG A 135 -3.34 6.47 -4.28
C ARG A 135 -4.73 6.87 -3.86
N ALA A 136 -5.73 6.31 -4.53
CA ALA A 136 -7.13 6.60 -4.18
C ALA A 136 -7.44 5.99 -2.81
N PRO A 137 -8.04 6.74 -1.88
CA PRO A 137 -8.54 6.19 -0.63
C PRO A 137 -9.43 4.97 -0.88
N TYR A 138 -9.29 3.93 -0.04
CA TYR A 138 -9.96 2.63 -0.20
C TYR A 138 -9.64 1.91 -1.52
N ASN A 139 -8.62 2.36 -2.27
CA ASN A 139 -8.34 1.94 -3.65
C ASN A 139 -9.60 2.02 -4.55
N ASP A 140 -10.50 2.94 -4.24
CA ASP A 140 -11.79 3.14 -4.90
C ASP A 140 -11.61 4.12 -6.07
N LEU A 141 -11.71 3.59 -7.30
CA LEU A 141 -11.57 4.37 -8.52
C LEU A 141 -12.93 4.75 -9.14
N GLY A 142 -14.02 4.53 -8.40
CA GLY A 142 -15.38 4.70 -8.86
C GLY A 142 -16.06 3.38 -9.22
N ALA A 143 -17.38 3.45 -9.45
CA ALA A 143 -18.23 2.29 -9.64
C ALA A 143 -18.45 1.94 -11.13
N THR A 144 -17.91 2.72 -12.07
CA THR A 144 -18.09 2.54 -13.51
C THR A 144 -16.81 2.81 -14.29
N ALA A 145 -16.74 2.30 -15.52
CA ALA A 145 -15.61 2.56 -16.41
C ALA A 145 -15.44 4.06 -16.72
N GLU A 146 -16.55 4.81 -16.82
CA GLU A 146 -16.54 6.27 -17.06
C GLU A 146 -15.94 7.01 -15.86
N ALA A 147 -16.23 6.56 -14.63
CA ALA A 147 -15.63 7.12 -13.41
C ALA A 147 -14.11 6.90 -13.38
N HIS A 148 -13.64 5.70 -13.73
CA HIS A 148 -12.20 5.40 -13.84
C HIS A 148 -11.51 6.29 -14.86
N VAL A 149 -12.11 6.47 -16.04
CA VAL A 149 -11.58 7.37 -17.09
C VAL A 149 -11.53 8.81 -16.58
N ALA A 150 -12.57 9.29 -15.90
CA ALA A 150 -12.62 10.63 -15.36
C ALA A 150 -11.52 10.88 -14.32
N LEU A 151 -11.31 9.93 -13.40
CA LEU A 151 -10.24 10.01 -12.41
C LEU A 151 -8.86 9.99 -13.06
N GLN A 152 -8.61 9.08 -13.99
CA GLN A 152 -7.33 9.01 -14.71
C GLN A 152 -7.04 10.29 -15.50
N SER A 153 -8.05 10.85 -16.17
CA SER A 153 -7.91 12.10 -16.94
C SER A 153 -7.59 13.28 -16.02
N ALA A 154 -8.24 13.36 -14.84
CA ALA A 154 -7.93 14.38 -13.85
C ALA A 154 -6.50 14.25 -13.33
N LEU A 155 -6.06 13.05 -12.92
CA LEU A 155 -4.68 12.81 -12.48
C LEU A 155 -3.66 13.20 -13.55
N GLN A 156 -3.91 12.83 -14.80
CA GLN A 156 -3.04 13.19 -15.91
C GLN A 156 -2.95 14.70 -16.10
N SER A 157 -4.06 15.44 -15.96
CA SER A 157 -4.07 16.91 -16.05
C SER A 157 -3.26 17.59 -14.95
N TYR A 158 -3.15 16.95 -13.78
CA TYR A 158 -2.31 17.40 -12.67
C TYR A 158 -0.84 16.90 -12.78
N GLY A 159 -0.51 16.10 -13.78
CA GLY A 159 0.82 15.49 -13.91
C GLY A 159 1.11 14.42 -12.84
N VAL A 160 0.07 13.78 -12.32
CA VAL A 160 0.11 12.79 -11.25
C VAL A 160 -0.21 11.40 -11.82
N ARG A 161 0.45 10.36 -11.32
CA ARG A 161 0.20 8.96 -11.71
C ARG A 161 -0.56 8.22 -10.60
N MET A 162 -1.47 7.32 -10.99
CA MET A 162 -2.09 6.39 -10.05
C MET A 162 -1.04 5.42 -9.50
N ALA A 163 -1.03 5.23 -8.18
CA ALA A 163 -0.16 4.27 -7.50
C ALA A 163 -0.91 2.95 -7.26
N PRO A 164 -0.53 1.86 -7.93
CA PRO A 164 -1.09 0.54 -7.68
C PRO A 164 -0.52 -0.09 -6.41
N PHE A 165 -1.21 -1.13 -5.91
CA PHE A 165 -0.63 -2.14 -5.03
C PHE A 165 -1.00 -3.55 -5.53
N THR A 166 -0.18 -4.53 -5.21
CA THR A 166 -0.38 -5.93 -5.62
C THR A 166 -0.47 -6.89 -4.44
N VAL A 167 -0.02 -6.47 -3.27
CA VAL A 167 -0.09 -7.22 -2.01
C VAL A 167 -0.76 -6.35 -0.97
N GLU A 168 -1.85 -6.86 -0.39
CA GLU A 168 -2.59 -6.30 0.73
C GLU A 168 -2.92 -7.45 1.68
N HIS A 169 -2.94 -7.23 3.00
CA HIS A 169 -3.11 -8.29 3.99
C HIS A 169 -3.89 -7.83 5.21
N SER A 170 -4.82 -6.88 5.00
CA SER A 170 -5.81 -6.41 5.99
C SER A 170 -5.21 -5.85 7.28
N ASP A 171 -4.07 -5.16 7.19
CA ASP A 171 -3.36 -4.64 8.36
C ASP A 171 -4.23 -3.76 9.26
N TYR A 172 -5.20 -3.04 8.71
CA TYR A 172 -6.16 -2.21 9.45
C TYR A 172 -7.05 -3.03 10.40
N LEU A 173 -7.41 -4.27 10.04
CA LEU A 173 -8.17 -5.18 10.91
C LEU A 173 -7.30 -5.70 12.06
N PHE A 174 -6.06 -6.07 11.73
CA PHE A 174 -5.09 -6.50 12.72
C PHE A 174 -4.68 -5.36 13.65
N ASP A 175 -4.53 -4.12 13.14
CA ASP A 175 -4.24 -2.96 13.99
C ASP A 175 -5.37 -2.70 14.98
N ALA A 176 -6.62 -2.78 14.55
CA ALA A 176 -7.76 -2.64 15.43
C ALA A 176 -7.77 -3.71 16.55
N ALA A 177 -7.50 -4.97 16.21
CA ALA A 177 -7.37 -6.05 17.19
C ALA A 177 -6.17 -5.86 18.12
N TYR A 178 -5.02 -5.43 17.58
CA TYR A 178 -3.80 -5.18 18.34
C TYR A 178 -3.98 -4.03 19.35
N ARG A 179 -4.55 -2.91 18.91
CA ARG A 179 -4.86 -1.76 19.79
C ARG A 179 -5.83 -2.13 20.90
N ARG A 180 -6.85 -2.95 20.62
CA ARG A 180 -7.77 -3.45 21.66
C ARG A 180 -7.05 -4.26 22.73
N ALA A 181 -6.14 -5.16 22.33
CA ALA A 181 -5.33 -5.92 23.26
C ALA A 181 -4.44 -5.02 24.13
N LEU A 182 -3.77 -4.02 23.52
CA LEU A 182 -2.97 -3.04 24.24
C LEU A 182 -3.78 -2.23 25.25
N ASN A 183 -4.96 -1.73 24.86
CA ASN A 183 -5.84 -0.96 25.71
C ASN A 183 -6.36 -1.75 26.93
N ARG A 184 -6.47 -3.07 26.79
CA ARG A 184 -6.82 -3.98 27.89
C ARG A 184 -5.60 -4.45 28.69
N SER A 185 -4.39 -3.97 28.37
CA SER A 185 -3.12 -4.45 28.94
C SER A 185 -2.92 -5.97 28.74
N ASP A 186 -3.53 -6.54 27.69
CA ASP A 186 -3.41 -7.96 27.32
C ASP A 186 -2.18 -8.18 26.40
N SER A 187 -1.03 -8.36 27.03
CA SER A 187 0.22 -8.59 26.28
C SER A 187 0.25 -9.94 25.55
N VAL A 188 -0.47 -10.94 26.06
CA VAL A 188 -0.57 -12.27 25.40
C VAL A 188 -1.44 -12.17 24.15
N GLY A 189 -2.59 -11.51 24.25
CA GLY A 189 -3.45 -11.21 23.11
C GLY A 189 -2.76 -10.38 22.04
N ALA A 190 -2.07 -9.31 22.44
CA ALA A 190 -1.29 -8.47 21.50
C ALA A 190 -0.24 -9.29 20.73
N LYS A 191 0.50 -10.15 21.42
CA LYS A 191 1.48 -11.05 20.79
C LYS A 191 0.81 -12.07 19.85
N ARG A 192 -0.35 -12.62 20.23
CA ARG A 192 -1.13 -13.53 19.37
C ARG A 192 -1.56 -12.83 18.07
N VAL A 193 -2.07 -11.59 18.15
CA VAL A 193 -2.45 -10.79 16.99
C VAL A 193 -1.25 -10.55 16.09
N LEU A 194 -0.12 -10.15 16.65
CA LEU A 194 1.12 -9.89 15.91
C LEU A 194 1.60 -11.12 15.12
N LEU A 195 1.59 -12.30 15.75
CA LEU A 195 1.99 -13.55 15.09
C LEU A 195 1.04 -13.92 13.95
N ALA A 196 -0.28 -13.75 14.15
CA ALA A 196 -1.27 -13.98 13.10
C ALA A 196 -1.11 -13.00 11.93
N TYR A 197 -0.81 -11.74 12.24
CA TYR A 197 -0.54 -10.71 11.26
C TYR A 197 0.66 -11.04 10.36
N LEU A 198 1.78 -11.45 10.95
CA LEU A 198 2.96 -11.89 10.21
C LEU A 198 2.68 -13.14 9.34
N THR A 199 1.84 -14.05 9.83
CA THR A 199 1.41 -15.21 9.03
C THR A 199 0.51 -14.78 7.86
N GLN A 200 -0.37 -13.80 8.07
CA GLN A 200 -1.22 -13.25 7.01
C GLN A 200 -0.40 -12.61 5.90
N LEU A 201 0.67 -11.87 6.23
CA LEU A 201 1.60 -11.33 5.24
C LEU A 201 2.19 -12.44 4.36
N ASP A 202 2.74 -13.51 4.98
CA ASP A 202 3.35 -14.62 4.25
C ASP A 202 2.34 -15.28 3.29
N THR A 203 1.10 -15.42 3.73
CA THR A 203 0.02 -16.04 2.95
C THR A 203 -0.46 -15.14 1.81
N ALA A 204 -0.66 -13.84 2.08
CA ALA A 204 -1.05 -12.86 1.07
C ALA A 204 0.03 -12.68 -0.01
N LEU A 205 1.31 -12.66 0.40
CA LEU A 205 2.42 -12.58 -0.53
C LEU A 205 2.49 -13.81 -1.45
N ALA A 206 2.39 -15.02 -0.88
CA ALA A 206 2.38 -16.26 -1.66
C ALA A 206 1.19 -16.31 -2.65
N PHE A 207 0.02 -15.83 -2.24
CA PHE A 207 -1.14 -15.69 -3.12
C PHE A 207 -0.88 -14.71 -4.26
N ALA A 208 -0.30 -13.53 -3.97
CA ALA A 208 0.02 -12.53 -4.99
C ALA A 208 1.07 -13.05 -5.99
N GLU A 209 2.11 -13.74 -5.52
CA GLU A 209 3.12 -14.42 -6.36
C GLU A 209 2.45 -15.43 -7.30
N GLN A 210 1.59 -16.30 -6.76
CA GLN A 210 0.85 -17.27 -7.55
C GLN A 210 -0.07 -16.59 -8.57
N LEU A 211 -0.81 -15.57 -8.15
CA LEU A 211 -1.75 -14.85 -9.02
C LEU A 211 -1.02 -14.12 -10.16
N ALA A 212 0.16 -13.56 -9.89
CA ALA A 212 1.02 -12.95 -10.90
C ALA A 212 1.49 -13.99 -11.93
N MET A 213 1.95 -15.17 -11.47
CA MET A 213 2.32 -16.28 -12.37
C MET A 213 1.15 -16.75 -13.23
N GLU A 214 -0.05 -16.88 -12.66
CA GLU A 214 -1.25 -17.25 -13.40
C GLU A 214 -1.67 -16.18 -14.43
N THR A 215 -1.41 -14.90 -14.13
CA THR A 215 -1.85 -13.77 -14.95
C THR A 215 -0.86 -13.45 -16.08
N PHE A 216 0.43 -13.45 -15.77
CA PHE A 216 1.48 -12.99 -16.68
C PHE A 216 2.44 -14.11 -17.14
N GLY A 217 2.31 -15.33 -16.61
CA GLY A 217 3.23 -16.44 -16.90
C GLY A 217 4.64 -16.25 -16.34
N ARG A 218 4.85 -15.26 -15.48
CA ARG A 218 6.14 -14.90 -14.88
C ARG A 218 5.98 -14.20 -13.53
N ALA A 219 7.04 -14.14 -12.75
CA ALA A 219 7.13 -13.24 -11.62
C ALA A 219 7.14 -11.77 -12.08
N ILE A 220 6.58 -10.90 -11.26
CA ILE A 220 6.60 -9.44 -11.45
C ILE A 220 7.09 -8.79 -10.15
N PRO A 221 7.58 -7.53 -10.18
CA PRO A 221 7.75 -6.74 -8.98
C PRO A 221 6.42 -6.59 -8.24
N HIS A 222 6.45 -6.67 -6.91
CA HIS A 222 5.27 -6.43 -6.08
C HIS A 222 5.30 -5.07 -5.41
N VAL A 223 4.12 -4.51 -5.14
CA VAL A 223 3.93 -3.31 -4.33
C VAL A 223 3.12 -3.72 -3.11
N LEU A 224 3.74 -3.63 -1.93
CA LEU A 224 3.13 -3.95 -0.64
C LEU A 224 2.45 -2.72 -0.07
N LEU A 225 1.16 -2.81 0.19
CA LEU A 225 0.37 -1.82 0.88
C LEU A 225 0.41 -2.05 2.39
N LEU A 226 0.85 -1.04 3.12
CA LEU A 226 0.80 -0.93 4.57
C LEU A 226 0.13 0.39 4.95
N HIS A 227 -0.35 0.50 6.18
CA HIS A 227 -0.76 1.80 6.75
C HIS A 227 0.22 2.24 7.84
N ALA A 228 0.36 3.54 8.03
CA ALA A 228 1.17 4.07 9.14
C ALA A 228 0.41 3.89 10.47
N ASN A 229 0.44 2.69 11.05
CA ASN A 229 -0.32 2.31 12.24
C ASN A 229 0.53 1.58 13.28
N ALA A 230 -0.06 1.26 14.43
CA ALA A 230 0.66 0.70 15.57
C ALA A 230 1.18 -0.72 15.32
N ILE A 231 0.40 -1.58 14.65
CA ILE A 231 0.83 -2.95 14.38
C ILE A 231 1.98 -2.99 13.39
N ASN A 232 1.96 -2.13 12.36
CA ASN A 232 3.07 -2.00 11.41
C ASN A 232 4.32 -1.43 12.08
N ALA A 233 4.18 -0.47 12.98
CA ALA A 233 5.31 0.05 13.76
C ALA A 233 5.98 -1.04 14.62
N GLU A 234 5.23 -2.06 15.07
CA GLU A 234 5.76 -3.22 15.81
C GLU A 234 6.31 -4.29 14.88
N ALA A 235 5.57 -4.63 13.81
CA ALA A 235 5.84 -5.79 12.96
C ALA A 235 6.92 -5.55 11.89
N LEU A 236 7.13 -4.30 11.47
CA LEU A 236 7.92 -3.97 10.28
C LEU A 236 9.33 -4.56 10.28
N PRO A 237 10.10 -4.57 11.38
CA PRO A 237 11.43 -5.19 11.40
C PRO A 237 11.38 -6.66 10.96
N GLU A 238 10.46 -7.44 11.52
CA GLU A 238 10.29 -8.86 11.20
C GLU A 238 9.74 -9.06 9.78
N MET A 239 8.81 -8.21 9.33
CA MET A 239 8.26 -8.24 7.97
C MET A 239 9.38 -8.06 6.92
N LEU A 240 10.23 -7.06 7.10
CA LEU A 240 11.35 -6.77 6.20
C LEU A 240 12.38 -7.92 6.22
N ALA A 241 12.64 -8.50 7.39
CA ALA A 241 13.51 -9.68 7.51
C ALA A 241 12.95 -10.90 6.75
N ARG A 242 11.64 -11.17 6.85
CA ARG A 242 10.96 -12.26 6.11
C ARG A 242 11.00 -12.03 4.60
N LEU A 243 10.74 -10.82 4.13
CA LEU A 243 10.83 -10.47 2.71
C LEU A 243 12.25 -10.70 2.18
N ARG A 244 13.28 -10.30 2.92
CA ARG A 244 14.68 -10.59 2.58
C ARG A 244 15.02 -12.09 2.57
N ALA A 245 14.54 -12.84 3.56
CA ALA A 245 14.75 -14.28 3.64
C ALA A 245 14.11 -15.01 2.44
N ARG A 246 13.03 -14.45 1.85
CA ARG A 246 12.43 -14.91 0.59
C ARG A 246 13.19 -14.42 -0.66
N GLY A 247 14.27 -13.66 -0.49
CA GLY A 247 15.13 -13.19 -1.58
C GLY A 247 14.70 -11.86 -2.20
N TYR A 248 13.72 -11.15 -1.64
CA TYR A 248 13.28 -9.86 -2.16
C TYR A 248 14.32 -8.75 -2.00
N ARG A 249 14.47 -7.93 -3.04
CA ARG A 249 15.09 -6.61 -2.98
C ARG A 249 14.02 -5.55 -2.76
N PHE A 250 14.36 -4.52 -1.99
CA PHE A 250 13.51 -3.35 -1.79
C PHE A 250 13.86 -2.30 -2.84
N GLU A 251 12.88 -1.92 -3.65
CA GLU A 251 13.03 -0.89 -4.68
C GLU A 251 11.91 0.15 -4.57
N PRO A 252 12.15 1.40 -4.98
CA PRO A 252 11.11 2.41 -5.03
C PRO A 252 9.92 1.99 -5.91
N LEU A 253 8.73 2.53 -5.61
CA LEU A 253 7.51 2.27 -6.38
C LEU A 253 7.68 2.53 -7.88
N GLU A 254 8.39 3.60 -8.24
CA GLU A 254 8.66 3.96 -9.63
C GLU A 254 9.39 2.84 -10.38
N VAL A 255 10.38 2.20 -9.74
CA VAL A 255 11.14 1.08 -10.31
C VAL A 255 10.25 -0.15 -10.50
N ALA A 256 9.41 -0.49 -9.53
CA ALA A 256 8.46 -1.58 -9.69
C ALA A 256 7.48 -1.34 -10.85
N MET A 257 7.04 -0.10 -11.04
CA MET A 257 6.11 0.29 -12.09
C MET A 257 6.73 0.37 -13.50
N GLU A 258 8.05 0.18 -13.66
CA GLU A 258 8.68 0.03 -14.97
C GLU A 258 8.38 -1.33 -15.61
N ASP A 259 7.98 -2.33 -14.82
CA ASP A 259 7.61 -3.64 -15.34
C ASP A 259 6.36 -3.56 -16.23
N ALA A 260 6.39 -4.25 -17.37
CA ALA A 260 5.30 -4.23 -18.36
C ALA A 260 3.94 -4.67 -17.80
N ALA A 261 3.89 -5.44 -16.70
CA ALA A 261 2.65 -5.82 -16.05
C ALA A 261 1.86 -4.59 -15.57
N TYR A 262 2.55 -3.54 -15.13
CA TYR A 262 1.95 -2.30 -14.64
C TYR A 262 1.35 -1.40 -15.75
N ALA A 263 1.61 -1.72 -17.01
CA ALA A 263 0.97 -1.10 -18.17
C ALA A 263 -0.31 -1.82 -18.60
N SER A 264 -0.70 -2.89 -17.89
CA SER A 264 -1.93 -3.65 -18.20
C SER A 264 -3.17 -2.82 -17.93
N LEU A 265 -4.21 -3.09 -18.73
CA LEU A 265 -5.49 -2.40 -18.62
C LEU A 265 -6.19 -2.74 -17.29
N ASP A 266 -6.70 -1.72 -16.59
CA ASP A 266 -7.66 -1.89 -15.52
C ASP A 266 -9.03 -2.26 -16.10
N GLY A 267 -9.46 -3.50 -15.91
CA GLY A 267 -10.77 -3.97 -16.36
C GLY A 267 -11.77 -4.15 -15.21
N TYR A 268 -11.47 -3.69 -14.01
CA TYR A 268 -12.35 -3.79 -12.84
C TYR A 268 -13.10 -2.47 -12.64
N ASP A 269 -14.41 -2.51 -12.91
CA ASP A 269 -15.33 -1.36 -12.95
C ASP A 269 -16.30 -1.32 -11.76
N ARG A 270 -15.88 -1.78 -10.58
CA ARG A 270 -16.70 -1.79 -9.35
C ARG A 270 -16.06 -0.98 -8.26
N LYS A 271 -16.87 -0.57 -7.27
CA LYS A 271 -16.45 0.31 -6.17
C LYS A 271 -15.51 -0.30 -5.13
N TRP A 272 -15.28 -1.63 -5.16
CA TRP A 272 -14.42 -2.26 -4.17
C TRP A 272 -12.95 -2.11 -4.51
N GLY A 273 -12.15 -1.82 -3.50
CA GLY A 273 -10.71 -1.58 -3.62
C GLY A 273 -9.88 -2.85 -3.69
N VAL A 274 -10.05 -3.66 -4.72
CA VAL A 274 -9.25 -4.88 -4.92
C VAL A 274 -7.83 -4.58 -5.38
N SER A 275 -6.89 -5.53 -5.15
CA SER A 275 -5.51 -5.39 -5.62
C SER A 275 -5.46 -5.27 -7.15
N TRP A 276 -4.40 -4.64 -7.66
CA TRP A 276 -4.23 -4.42 -9.09
C TRP A 276 -4.03 -5.72 -9.87
N LEU A 277 -3.61 -6.81 -9.23
CA LEU A 277 -3.61 -8.13 -9.87
C LEU A 277 -5.01 -8.55 -10.31
N HIS A 278 -6.05 -8.30 -9.51
CA HIS A 278 -7.43 -8.59 -9.90
C HIS A 278 -7.92 -7.64 -11.00
N ARG A 279 -7.53 -6.36 -10.96
CA ARG A 279 -7.86 -5.36 -11.97
C ARG A 279 -7.28 -5.72 -13.33
N TRP A 280 -6.00 -6.10 -13.37
CA TRP A 280 -5.32 -6.53 -14.59
C TRP A 280 -5.89 -7.83 -15.16
N ARG A 281 -6.21 -8.81 -14.28
CA ARG A 281 -6.89 -10.04 -14.72
C ARG A 281 -8.22 -9.75 -15.41
N ALA A 282 -9.03 -8.84 -14.87
CA ALA A 282 -10.27 -8.41 -15.49
C ALA A 282 -10.02 -7.74 -16.86
N GLY A 283 -9.00 -6.85 -16.95
CA GLY A 283 -8.60 -6.20 -18.21
C GLY A 283 -8.11 -7.18 -19.30
N LEU A 284 -7.55 -8.31 -18.87
CA LEU A 284 -7.13 -9.40 -19.77
C LEU A 284 -8.27 -10.40 -20.08
N GLY A 285 -9.49 -10.16 -19.60
CA GLY A 285 -10.64 -11.06 -19.78
C GLY A 285 -10.54 -12.38 -19.02
N MET A 286 -9.70 -12.46 -18.00
CA MET A 286 -9.46 -13.67 -17.21
C MET A 286 -10.50 -13.82 -16.10
N ALA A 287 -10.73 -15.08 -15.66
CA ALA A 287 -11.64 -15.38 -14.57
C ALA A 287 -11.23 -14.69 -13.26
N ASN A 288 -12.25 -14.23 -12.51
CA ASN A 288 -12.08 -13.62 -11.21
C ASN A 288 -11.46 -14.59 -10.18
N ALA A 289 -10.52 -14.13 -9.40
CA ALA A 289 -9.82 -14.91 -8.37
C ALA A 289 -10.05 -14.38 -6.94
N MET A 290 -10.90 -13.36 -6.73
CA MET A 290 -11.09 -12.70 -5.43
C MET A 290 -11.54 -13.64 -4.32
N ARG A 291 -12.33 -14.69 -4.62
CA ARG A 291 -12.74 -15.69 -3.61
C ARG A 291 -11.62 -16.58 -3.10
N ARG A 292 -10.46 -16.53 -3.74
CA ARG A 292 -9.26 -17.29 -3.34
C ARG A 292 -8.31 -16.45 -2.50
N GLU A 293 -8.60 -15.16 -2.37
CA GLU A 293 -7.78 -14.23 -1.59
C GLU A 293 -7.78 -14.67 -0.12
N PRO A 294 -6.61 -14.70 0.54
CA PRO A 294 -6.52 -15.15 1.92
C PRO A 294 -7.19 -14.15 2.86
N GLU A 295 -8.22 -14.61 3.57
CA GLU A 295 -8.90 -13.81 4.58
C GLU A 295 -8.17 -13.90 5.94
N PRO A 296 -8.19 -12.83 6.75
CA PRO A 296 -7.75 -12.90 8.13
C PRO A 296 -8.51 -13.97 8.93
N PRO A 297 -7.91 -14.58 9.97
CA PRO A 297 -8.63 -15.49 10.85
C PRO A 297 -9.89 -14.83 11.42
N ALA A 298 -11.01 -15.56 11.46
CA ALA A 298 -12.31 -15.02 11.85
C ALA A 298 -12.29 -14.28 13.22
N TRP A 299 -11.52 -14.79 14.18
CA TRP A 299 -11.40 -14.18 15.51
C TRP A 299 -10.79 -12.76 15.53
N ILE A 300 -10.10 -12.33 14.45
CA ILE A 300 -9.63 -10.95 14.30
C ILE A 300 -10.82 -9.99 14.20
N ASN A 301 -11.90 -10.42 13.56
CA ASN A 301 -13.10 -9.60 13.30
C ASN A 301 -14.20 -9.75 14.34
N GLU A 302 -14.23 -10.85 15.10
CA GLU A 302 -15.32 -11.18 16.06
C GLU A 302 -15.56 -10.06 17.07
N ASP A 303 -14.50 -9.47 17.60
CA ASP A 303 -14.60 -8.36 18.54
C ASP A 303 -15.05 -7.03 17.87
N LEU A 304 -14.74 -6.80 16.59
CA LEU A 304 -15.20 -5.63 15.85
C LEU A 304 -16.71 -5.68 15.60
N ASP A 305 -17.25 -6.86 15.35
CA ASP A 305 -18.67 -7.06 15.12
C ASP A 305 -19.46 -6.96 16.44
N ALA A 306 -18.84 -7.32 17.58
CA ALA A 306 -19.45 -7.17 18.91
C ALA A 306 -19.57 -5.70 19.35
N GLU A 307 -18.64 -4.85 19.00
CA GLU A 307 -18.67 -3.40 19.30
C GLU A 307 -19.63 -2.60 18.40
N ARG A 308 -20.02 -3.16 17.25
CA ARG A 308 -20.99 -2.54 16.31
C ARG A 308 -22.46 -2.91 16.59
N ARG A 309 -22.72 -3.79 17.53
CA ARG A 309 -24.07 -4.22 17.99
C ARG A 309 -24.47 -3.52 19.27
#